data_0436c508de31206db4441de4836f26e9
#
_entry.id   0436c508de31206db4441de4836f26e9
#
_cell.length_a   1.000
_cell.length_b   1.000
_cell.length_c   1.000
_cell.angle_alpha   90.00
_cell.angle_beta   90.00
_cell.angle_gamma   90.00
#
_symmetry.space_group_name_H-M   'P 1'
#
loop_
_entity.id
_entity.type
_entity.pdbx_description
1 polymer ?
#
loop_
_entity_poly.entity_id
_entity_poly.type
_entity_poly.pdbx_seq_one_letter_code
_entity_poly.pdbx_strand_id
1 'polypeptide(L)'
;LHLRKVYPTRNILSMRETDTISGQECLDVQKKTDGSVNIIGEVATDPVASWMIQAAQVASKFTLFTHHAKTFPNLVTALRNSMLRTGVFTDEKTAEEQVVQVLNFDVHQVKDFRGKRYIERITECIPLENEDNYNLDYKKAKTGDAKLDKFFDNATIYFSKSTNLQTYKYVNILEYHDGNYVLTNP
;
A
#
# COMPACT_ATOMS: atom_id res chain seq x y z
N LEU A 1 5.79 19.82 -8.85
CA LEU A 1 7.14 19.65 -8.28
C LEU A 1 8.19 20.28 -9.20
N HIS A 2 9.00 21.21 -8.68
CA HIS A 2 10.04 21.91 -9.46
C HIS A 2 11.43 21.28 -9.25
N LEU A 3 11.50 19.95 -9.16
CA LEU A 3 12.74 19.22 -8.84
C LEU A 3 13.89 19.56 -9.79
N ARG A 4 13.63 19.73 -11.10
CA ARG A 4 14.67 20.13 -12.07
C ARG A 4 15.29 21.49 -11.77
N LYS A 5 14.56 22.40 -11.15
CA LYS A 5 15.10 23.72 -10.74
C LYS A 5 16.01 23.59 -9.51
N VAL A 6 15.65 22.68 -8.59
CA VAL A 6 16.41 22.47 -7.35
C VAL A 6 17.65 21.61 -7.60
N TYR A 7 17.53 20.64 -8.50
CA TYR A 7 18.60 19.67 -8.82
C TYR A 7 18.92 19.69 -10.33
N PRO A 8 19.52 20.77 -10.86
CA PRO A 8 19.73 20.94 -12.30
C PRO A 8 20.69 19.92 -12.92
N THR A 9 21.59 19.34 -12.10
CA THR A 9 22.58 18.34 -12.53
C THR A 9 22.06 16.89 -12.50
N ARG A 10 20.85 16.68 -12.01
CA ARG A 10 20.25 15.33 -11.96
C ARG A 10 19.48 15.04 -13.25
N ASN A 11 19.52 13.78 -13.67
CA ASN A 11 18.71 13.31 -14.79
C ASN A 11 17.26 13.15 -14.30
N ILE A 12 16.40 14.13 -14.61
CA ILE A 12 14.99 14.16 -14.18
C ILE A 12 14.12 14.31 -15.42
N LEU A 13 13.31 13.29 -15.70
CA LEU A 13 12.20 13.37 -16.64
C LEU A 13 10.96 13.89 -15.90
N SER A 14 10.43 15.04 -16.31
CA SER A 14 9.20 15.60 -15.76
C SER A 14 8.09 15.48 -16.78
N MET A 15 7.01 14.82 -16.41
CA MET A 15 5.82 14.66 -17.23
C MET A 15 4.62 15.28 -16.53
N ARG A 16 3.67 15.74 -17.29
CA ARG A 16 2.43 16.32 -16.80
C ARG A 16 1.29 15.94 -17.73
N GLU A 17 0.19 15.53 -17.15
CA GLU A 17 -1.07 15.36 -17.86
C GLU A 17 -1.55 16.70 -18.42
N THR A 18 -2.06 16.68 -19.64
CA THR A 18 -2.63 17.81 -20.37
C THR A 18 -3.91 17.37 -21.07
N ASP A 19 -4.61 18.27 -21.72
CA ASP A 19 -5.82 17.94 -22.50
C ASP A 19 -5.53 16.98 -23.67
N THR A 20 -4.26 16.84 -24.08
CA THR A 20 -3.82 16.01 -25.22
C THR A 20 -2.97 14.81 -24.81
N ILE A 21 -2.47 14.77 -23.59
CA ILE A 21 -1.62 13.69 -23.07
C ILE A 21 -2.22 13.21 -21.76
N SER A 22 -2.64 11.96 -21.73
CA SER A 22 -3.22 11.33 -20.54
C SER A 22 -2.14 10.88 -19.54
N GLY A 23 -2.56 10.70 -18.29
CA GLY A 23 -1.70 10.09 -17.26
C GLY A 23 -1.23 8.69 -17.64
N GLN A 24 -2.06 7.92 -18.36
CA GLN A 24 -1.70 6.59 -18.88
C GLN A 24 -0.56 6.64 -19.89
N GLU A 25 -0.60 7.59 -20.85
CA GLU A 25 0.49 7.78 -21.81
C GLU A 25 1.79 8.19 -21.12
N CYS A 26 1.69 9.03 -20.07
CA CYS A 26 2.86 9.35 -19.24
C CYS A 26 3.46 8.11 -18.59
N LEU A 27 2.64 7.18 -18.08
CA LEU A 27 3.13 5.91 -17.52
C LEU A 27 3.79 5.03 -18.56
N ASP A 28 3.18 4.90 -19.73
CA ASP A 28 3.72 4.08 -20.81
C ASP A 28 5.08 4.59 -21.29
N VAL A 29 5.29 5.90 -21.29
CA VAL A 29 6.61 6.50 -21.52
C VAL A 29 7.55 6.18 -20.36
N GLN A 30 7.09 6.30 -19.10
CA GLN A 30 7.89 6.02 -17.93
C GLN A 30 8.39 4.58 -17.89
N LYS A 31 7.53 3.58 -18.20
CA LYS A 31 7.90 2.15 -18.27
C LYS A 31 8.99 1.87 -19.30
N LYS A 32 9.15 2.73 -20.30
CA LYS A 32 10.17 2.62 -21.36
C LYS A 32 11.45 3.40 -21.05
N THR A 33 11.46 4.15 -19.93
CA THR A 33 12.63 4.91 -19.48
C THR A 33 13.38 4.13 -18.40
N ASP A 34 14.67 4.37 -18.26
CA ASP A 34 15.52 3.79 -17.21
C ASP A 34 15.42 4.59 -15.89
N GLY A 35 14.20 4.99 -15.53
CA GLY A 35 13.92 5.74 -14.31
C GLY A 35 13.96 4.85 -13.07
N SER A 36 14.91 5.08 -12.16
CA SER A 36 15.02 4.27 -10.94
C SER A 36 14.11 4.73 -9.80
N VAL A 37 13.68 5.99 -9.82
CA VAL A 37 12.81 6.59 -8.80
C VAL A 37 11.61 7.25 -9.48
N ASN A 38 10.42 6.87 -9.06
CA ASN A 38 9.16 7.46 -9.50
C ASN A 38 8.65 8.45 -8.45
N ILE A 39 8.26 9.65 -8.86
CA ILE A 39 7.68 10.64 -7.95
C ILE A 39 6.35 11.13 -8.55
N ILE A 40 5.27 10.79 -7.86
CA ILE A 40 3.91 11.17 -8.25
C ILE A 40 3.45 12.27 -7.30
N GLY A 41 3.13 13.44 -7.85
CA GLY A 41 2.83 14.63 -7.07
C GLY A 41 1.62 14.46 -6.15
N GLU A 42 0.56 13.83 -6.66
CA GLU A 42 -0.66 13.54 -5.89
C GLU A 42 -1.44 12.40 -6.54
N VAL A 43 -1.94 11.51 -5.72
CA VAL A 43 -2.87 10.44 -6.11
C VAL A 43 -4.29 10.89 -5.74
N ALA A 44 -4.93 11.60 -6.66
CA ALA A 44 -6.23 12.24 -6.42
C ALA A 44 -7.43 11.50 -7.04
N THR A 45 -7.19 10.60 -8.01
CA THR A 45 -8.25 9.90 -8.74
C THR A 45 -7.99 8.40 -8.82
N ASP A 46 -9.06 7.60 -9.02
CA ASP A 46 -8.96 6.15 -9.12
C ASP A 46 -8.01 5.68 -10.25
N PRO A 47 -8.02 6.24 -11.47
CA PRO A 47 -7.06 5.88 -12.50
C PRO A 47 -5.60 6.15 -12.10
N VAL A 48 -5.32 7.29 -11.46
CA VAL A 48 -3.98 7.64 -10.99
C VAL A 48 -3.52 6.71 -9.87
N ALA A 49 -4.41 6.30 -8.97
CA ALA A 49 -4.10 5.32 -7.92
C ALA A 49 -3.71 3.95 -8.52
N SER A 50 -4.53 3.43 -9.43
CA SER A 50 -4.27 2.18 -10.13
C SER A 50 -2.95 2.23 -10.92
N TRP A 51 -2.73 3.32 -11.62
CA TRP A 51 -1.51 3.60 -12.36
C TRP A 51 -0.26 3.66 -11.45
N MET A 52 -0.38 4.32 -10.30
CA MET A 52 0.70 4.43 -9.32
C MET A 52 1.12 3.06 -8.78
N ILE A 53 0.17 2.19 -8.43
CA ILE A 53 0.45 0.83 -7.96
C ILE A 53 1.23 0.04 -9.02
N GLN A 54 0.81 0.10 -10.29
CA GLN A 54 1.52 -0.55 -11.39
C GLN A 54 2.93 0.02 -11.60
N ALA A 55 3.10 1.34 -11.50
CA ALA A 55 4.40 1.99 -11.59
C ALA A 55 5.34 1.57 -10.45
N ALA A 56 4.80 1.43 -9.24
CA ALA A 56 5.56 1.01 -8.08
C ALA A 56 6.07 -0.43 -8.18
N GLN A 57 5.30 -1.32 -8.81
CA GLN A 57 5.69 -2.72 -9.03
C GLN A 57 6.90 -2.87 -9.97
N VAL A 58 7.10 -1.94 -10.89
CA VAL A 58 8.19 -2.01 -11.89
C VAL A 58 9.34 -1.04 -11.58
N ALA A 59 9.21 -0.20 -10.56
CA ALA A 59 10.25 0.72 -10.16
C ALA A 59 11.51 -0.03 -9.69
N SER A 60 12.67 0.34 -10.22
CA SER A 60 13.92 -0.36 -9.87
C SER A 60 14.44 -0.05 -8.48
N LYS A 61 13.98 1.05 -7.86
CA LYS A 61 14.33 1.44 -6.47
C LYS A 61 13.09 1.69 -5.63
N PHE A 62 12.37 2.80 -5.87
CA PHE A 62 11.17 3.13 -5.11
C PHE A 62 10.26 4.11 -5.84
N THR A 63 9.03 4.16 -5.40
CA THR A 63 8.02 5.14 -5.82
C THR A 63 7.61 5.99 -4.61
N LEU A 64 7.58 7.30 -4.79
CA LEU A 64 7.04 8.27 -3.82
C LEU A 64 5.76 8.87 -4.37
N PHE A 65 4.76 8.99 -3.52
CA PHE A 65 3.51 9.66 -3.87
C PHE A 65 2.91 10.38 -2.66
N THR A 66 1.99 11.32 -2.89
CA THR A 66 1.18 11.91 -1.83
C THR A 66 -0.28 11.51 -2.00
N HIS A 67 -0.94 11.29 -0.87
CA HIS A 67 -2.34 10.94 -0.79
C HIS A 67 -2.98 11.54 0.47
N HIS A 68 -4.28 11.77 0.43
CA HIS A 68 -5.04 12.24 1.59
C HIS A 68 -5.73 11.06 2.28
N ALA A 69 -5.18 10.62 3.41
CA ALA A 69 -5.79 9.61 4.28
C ALA A 69 -5.57 9.97 5.75
N LYS A 70 -6.55 9.67 6.61
CA LYS A 70 -6.44 9.96 8.05
C LYS A 70 -5.61 8.92 8.79
N THR A 71 -5.69 7.68 8.38
CA THR A 71 -4.99 6.55 9.01
C THR A 71 -4.38 5.66 7.95
N PHE A 72 -3.40 4.86 8.32
CA PHE A 72 -2.78 3.89 7.42
C PHE A 72 -3.80 2.88 6.84
N PRO A 73 -4.71 2.26 7.62
CA PRO A 73 -5.74 1.40 7.06
C PRO A 73 -6.67 2.12 6.06
N ASN A 74 -6.97 3.40 6.30
CA ASN A 74 -7.76 4.19 5.35
C ASN A 74 -7.02 4.41 4.03
N LEU A 75 -5.68 4.58 4.06
CA LEU A 75 -4.85 4.67 2.86
C LEU A 75 -4.92 3.37 2.06
N VAL A 76 -4.69 2.22 2.70
CA VAL A 76 -4.78 0.91 2.04
C VAL A 76 -6.16 0.68 1.43
N THR A 77 -7.23 0.93 2.21
CA THR A 77 -8.62 0.79 1.75
C THR A 77 -8.93 1.70 0.56
N ALA A 78 -8.48 2.95 0.58
CA ALA A 78 -8.70 3.90 -0.51
C ALA A 78 -8.03 3.42 -1.81
N LEU A 79 -6.76 3.03 -1.75
CA LEU A 79 -6.01 2.52 -2.90
C LEU A 79 -6.60 1.22 -3.44
N ARG A 80 -6.95 0.26 -2.58
CA ARG A 80 -7.65 -0.97 -2.96
C ARG A 80 -8.96 -0.68 -3.69
N ASN A 81 -9.80 0.19 -3.13
CA ASN A 81 -11.09 0.54 -3.73
C ASN A 81 -10.91 1.22 -5.09
N SER A 82 -9.86 2.02 -5.27
CA SER A 82 -9.54 2.62 -6.57
C SER A 82 -9.19 1.55 -7.61
N MET A 83 -8.44 0.51 -7.23
CA MET A 83 -8.13 -0.61 -8.12
C MET A 83 -9.37 -1.41 -8.52
N LEU A 84 -10.31 -1.61 -7.60
CA LEU A 84 -11.60 -2.26 -7.90
C LEU A 84 -12.47 -1.40 -8.84
N ARG A 85 -12.58 -0.09 -8.58
CA ARG A 85 -13.39 0.82 -9.42
C ARG A 85 -12.85 0.97 -10.83
N THR A 86 -11.56 0.89 -11.03
CA THR A 86 -10.94 0.92 -12.37
C THR A 86 -11.09 -0.39 -13.13
N GLY A 87 -11.59 -1.45 -12.47
CA GLY A 87 -11.77 -2.77 -13.07
C GLY A 87 -10.49 -3.54 -13.33
N VAL A 88 -9.35 -3.08 -12.81
CA VAL A 88 -8.07 -3.80 -12.91
C VAL A 88 -8.12 -5.11 -12.13
N PHE A 89 -8.81 -5.09 -10.99
CA PHE A 89 -9.11 -6.29 -10.19
C PHE A 89 -10.59 -6.37 -9.89
N THR A 90 -11.11 -7.59 -9.79
CA THR A 90 -12.49 -7.89 -9.40
C THR A 90 -12.60 -8.49 -8.00
N ASP A 91 -11.48 -8.95 -7.46
CA ASP A 91 -11.37 -9.55 -6.14
C ASP A 91 -10.73 -8.56 -5.15
N GLU A 92 -11.40 -8.35 -4.02
CA GLU A 92 -11.00 -7.39 -3.00
C GLU A 92 -9.68 -7.76 -2.33
N LYS A 93 -9.50 -9.05 -2.02
CA LYS A 93 -8.28 -9.55 -1.39
C LYS A 93 -7.07 -9.39 -2.31
N THR A 94 -7.22 -9.81 -3.57
CA THR A 94 -6.15 -9.66 -4.57
C THR A 94 -5.77 -8.20 -4.78
N ALA A 95 -6.76 -7.30 -4.85
CA ALA A 95 -6.48 -5.87 -4.97
C ALA A 95 -5.73 -5.32 -3.75
N GLU A 96 -6.10 -5.72 -2.54
CA GLU A 96 -5.42 -5.31 -1.31
C GLU A 96 -3.99 -5.86 -1.26
N GLU A 97 -3.78 -7.14 -1.60
CA GLU A 97 -2.45 -7.75 -1.67
C GLU A 97 -1.52 -6.97 -2.62
N GLN A 98 -2.01 -6.53 -3.78
CA GLN A 98 -1.23 -5.71 -4.72
C GLN A 98 -0.87 -4.33 -4.15
N VAL A 99 -1.75 -3.73 -3.38
CA VAL A 99 -1.48 -2.45 -2.69
C VAL A 99 -0.39 -2.63 -1.65
N VAL A 100 -0.53 -3.61 -0.75
CA VAL A 100 0.40 -3.77 0.38
C VAL A 100 1.78 -4.27 -0.03
N GLN A 101 1.91 -4.95 -1.17
CA GLN A 101 3.20 -5.35 -1.74
C GLN A 101 4.08 -4.16 -2.13
N VAL A 102 3.49 -3.03 -2.50
CA VAL A 102 4.23 -1.83 -2.93
C VAL A 102 4.24 -0.71 -1.89
N LEU A 103 3.35 -0.77 -0.91
CA LEU A 103 3.20 0.24 0.13
C LEU A 103 4.04 -0.14 1.36
N ASN A 104 5.30 0.31 1.39
CA ASN A 104 6.22 -0.03 2.48
C ASN A 104 6.08 0.91 3.67
N PHE A 105 5.99 2.23 3.43
CA PHE A 105 5.95 3.24 4.48
C PHE A 105 4.91 4.31 4.20
N ASP A 106 4.24 4.77 5.27
CA ASP A 106 3.43 5.99 5.29
C ASP A 106 4.07 7.03 6.19
N VAL A 107 4.36 8.20 5.65
CA VAL A 107 4.84 9.37 6.41
C VAL A 107 3.68 10.33 6.56
N HIS A 108 2.94 10.22 7.67
CA HIS A 108 1.76 11.01 7.94
C HIS A 108 2.11 12.41 8.43
N GLN A 109 1.71 13.40 7.64
CA GLN A 109 1.89 14.81 7.97
C GLN A 109 0.58 15.46 8.38
N VAL A 110 0.63 16.22 9.44
CA VAL A 110 -0.49 17.01 9.93
C VAL A 110 -0.12 18.50 10.02
N LYS A 111 -1.14 19.33 10.12
CA LYS A 111 -1.00 20.77 10.31
C LYS A 111 -1.66 21.16 11.60
N ASP A 112 -0.92 21.82 12.50
CA ASP A 112 -1.45 22.33 13.74
C ASP A 112 -2.38 23.57 13.55
N PHE A 113 -3.01 24.01 14.60
CA PHE A 113 -3.91 25.17 14.59
C PHE A 113 -3.21 26.49 14.24
N ARG A 114 -1.86 26.55 14.36
CA ARG A 114 -1.03 27.70 13.97
C ARG A 114 -0.56 27.63 12.52
N GLY A 115 -0.92 26.54 11.82
CA GLY A 115 -0.53 26.34 10.44
C GLY A 115 0.83 25.68 10.24
N LYS A 116 1.55 25.32 11.32
CA LYS A 116 2.83 24.62 11.24
C LYS A 116 2.57 23.14 10.88
N ARG A 117 3.32 22.63 9.89
CA ARG A 117 3.29 21.21 9.50
C ARG A 117 4.37 20.45 10.25
N TYR A 118 4.04 19.23 10.65
CA TYR A 118 4.98 18.30 11.26
C TYR A 118 4.60 16.86 10.87
N ILE A 119 5.54 15.94 11.00
CA ILE A 119 5.28 14.50 10.85
C ILE A 119 4.63 14.02 12.15
N GLU A 120 3.41 13.51 12.07
CA GLU A 120 2.71 12.95 13.23
C GLU A 120 3.22 11.55 13.55
N ARG A 121 3.40 10.74 12.48
CA ARG A 121 3.90 9.36 12.59
C ARG A 121 4.54 8.89 11.30
N ILE A 122 5.39 7.88 11.42
CA ILE A 122 5.86 7.05 10.31
C ILE A 122 5.40 5.63 10.59
N THR A 123 4.66 5.05 9.66
CA THR A 123 4.09 3.71 9.75
C THR A 123 4.76 2.81 8.73
N GLU A 124 5.21 1.63 9.16
CA GLU A 124 5.69 0.56 8.29
C GLU A 124 4.55 -0.42 8.00
N CYS A 125 4.42 -0.82 6.75
CA CYS A 125 3.53 -1.87 6.29
C CYS A 125 4.28 -3.19 6.19
N ILE A 126 3.73 -4.24 6.78
CA ILE A 126 4.28 -5.59 6.77
C ILE A 126 3.26 -6.50 6.07
N PRO A 127 3.47 -6.84 4.79
CA PRO A 127 2.61 -7.80 4.09
C PRO A 127 2.62 -9.14 4.82
N LEU A 128 1.46 -9.77 4.94
CA LEU A 128 1.35 -11.11 5.50
C LEU A 128 1.43 -12.14 4.38
N GLU A 129 2.32 -13.10 4.51
CA GLU A 129 2.33 -14.27 3.66
C GLU A 129 1.12 -15.16 3.98
N ASN A 130 0.58 -15.87 2.97
CA ASN A 130 -0.63 -16.67 3.12
C ASN A 130 -0.52 -17.77 4.21
N GLU A 131 0.68 -18.15 4.58
CA GLU A 131 0.94 -19.17 5.62
C GLU A 131 0.73 -18.63 7.05
N ASP A 132 0.96 -17.35 7.30
CA ASP A 132 0.81 -16.74 8.63
C ASP A 132 -0.66 -16.58 9.07
N ASN A 133 -1.60 -16.70 8.12
CA ASN A 133 -3.03 -16.58 8.37
C ASN A 133 -3.67 -17.87 8.92
N TYR A 134 -2.93 -18.95 9.09
CA TYR A 134 -3.46 -20.26 9.45
C TYR A 134 -3.10 -20.73 10.86
N ASN A 135 -2.96 -19.84 11.81
CA ASN A 135 -2.63 -20.20 13.19
C ASN A 135 -3.84 -20.73 14.00
N LEU A 136 -4.61 -21.65 13.42
CA LEU A 136 -5.59 -22.44 14.14
C LEU A 136 -4.94 -23.74 14.58
N ASP A 137 -4.83 -23.95 15.88
CA ASP A 137 -4.27 -25.16 16.49
C ASP A 137 -5.26 -26.34 16.37
N TYR A 138 -5.31 -26.97 15.18
CA TYR A 138 -6.20 -28.08 14.87
C TYR A 138 -5.92 -29.37 15.68
N LYS A 139 -4.77 -29.46 16.32
CA LYS A 139 -4.35 -30.68 17.02
C LYS A 139 -5.20 -30.98 18.23
N LYS A 140 -5.97 -30.01 18.71
CA LYS A 140 -6.82 -30.16 19.93
C LYS A 140 -8.23 -30.71 19.66
N ALA A 141 -8.68 -30.77 18.41
CA ALA A 141 -10.06 -31.13 18.08
C ALA A 141 -10.22 -32.45 17.34
N LYS A 142 -9.30 -33.42 17.56
CA LYS A 142 -9.44 -34.77 16.95
C LYS A 142 -10.49 -35.58 17.65
N THR A 143 -11.49 -36.05 16.89
CA THR A 143 -12.61 -36.87 17.36
C THR A 143 -12.25 -38.37 17.45
N GLY A 144 -11.17 -38.78 16.79
CA GLY A 144 -10.77 -40.19 16.62
C GLY A 144 -11.42 -40.90 15.44
N ASP A 145 -12.38 -40.23 14.75
CA ASP A 145 -12.94 -40.72 13.47
C ASP A 145 -12.24 -39.98 12.30
N ALA A 146 -11.51 -40.74 11.50
CA ALA A 146 -10.69 -40.17 10.41
C ALA A 146 -11.51 -39.45 9.34
N LYS A 147 -12.78 -39.80 9.10
CA LYS A 147 -13.65 -39.12 8.13
C LYS A 147 -14.16 -37.82 8.70
N LEU A 148 -14.52 -37.80 9.96
CA LEU A 148 -15.01 -36.63 10.68
C LEU A 148 -13.88 -35.63 10.87
N ASP A 149 -12.70 -36.10 11.27
CA ASP A 149 -11.51 -35.26 11.41
C ASP A 149 -11.13 -34.59 10.09
N LYS A 150 -11.15 -35.33 8.98
CA LYS A 150 -10.91 -34.78 7.63
C LYS A 150 -11.97 -33.74 7.19
N PHE A 151 -13.23 -33.96 7.57
CA PHE A 151 -14.30 -33.00 7.30
C PHE A 151 -14.08 -31.70 8.08
N PHE A 152 -13.77 -31.78 9.37
CA PHE A 152 -13.47 -30.62 10.19
C PHE A 152 -12.22 -29.88 9.73
N ASP A 153 -11.16 -30.59 9.34
CA ASP A 153 -9.96 -29.99 8.75
C ASP A 153 -10.30 -29.19 7.49
N ASN A 154 -11.06 -29.77 6.57
CA ASN A 154 -11.47 -29.07 5.33
C ASN A 154 -12.42 -27.89 5.61
N ALA A 155 -13.38 -28.05 6.52
CA ALA A 155 -14.30 -27.00 6.90
C ALA A 155 -13.56 -25.83 7.56
N THR A 156 -12.61 -26.12 8.42
CA THR A 156 -11.79 -25.11 9.10
C THR A 156 -10.89 -24.38 8.12
N ILE A 157 -10.27 -25.07 7.16
CA ILE A 157 -9.50 -24.45 6.08
C ILE A 157 -10.41 -23.55 5.24
N TYR A 158 -11.62 -24.00 4.90
CA TYR A 158 -12.57 -23.20 4.12
C TYR A 158 -12.98 -21.92 4.86
N PHE A 159 -13.40 -22.06 6.12
CA PHE A 159 -13.84 -20.90 6.92
C PHE A 159 -12.69 -19.96 7.25
N SER A 160 -11.48 -20.46 7.50
CA SER A 160 -10.29 -19.62 7.69
C SER A 160 -9.98 -18.78 6.45
N LYS A 161 -10.06 -19.39 5.27
CA LYS A 161 -9.87 -18.67 4.00
C LYS A 161 -10.92 -17.59 3.75
N SER A 162 -12.18 -17.86 4.17
CA SER A 162 -13.29 -16.92 3.96
C SER A 162 -13.37 -15.82 5.02
N THR A 163 -12.81 -16.02 6.21
CA THR A 163 -12.90 -15.07 7.33
C THR A 163 -11.64 -14.26 7.57
N ASN A 164 -10.49 -14.70 7.09
CA ASN A 164 -9.22 -14.03 7.32
C ASN A 164 -8.84 -13.16 6.11
N LEU A 165 -9.41 -11.96 6.08
CA LEU A 165 -9.16 -10.95 5.03
C LEU A 165 -7.91 -10.11 5.30
N GLN A 166 -7.23 -10.31 6.43
CA GLN A 166 -6.07 -9.49 6.77
C GLN A 166 -4.87 -9.88 5.89
N THR A 167 -4.48 -8.97 5.03
CA THR A 167 -3.37 -9.15 4.08
C THR A 167 -2.07 -8.49 4.55
N TYR A 168 -2.13 -7.71 5.64
CA TYR A 168 -1.00 -6.97 6.19
C TYR A 168 -1.13 -6.73 7.70
N LYS A 169 0.01 -6.45 8.31
CA LYS A 169 0.14 -5.77 9.61
C LYS A 169 0.78 -4.41 9.39
N TYR A 170 0.67 -3.51 10.36
CA TYR A 170 1.36 -2.24 10.32
C TYR A 170 1.84 -1.85 11.71
N VAL A 171 2.95 -1.13 11.77
CA VAL A 171 3.57 -0.67 13.01
C VAL A 171 3.97 0.79 12.84
N ASN A 172 3.62 1.64 13.81
CA ASN A 172 4.17 2.98 13.85
C ASN A 172 5.60 2.90 14.39
N ILE A 173 6.57 3.20 13.56
CA ILE A 173 8.00 3.15 13.94
C ILE A 173 8.49 4.47 14.53
N LEU A 174 7.77 5.57 14.25
CA LEU A 174 8.01 6.90 14.82
C LEU A 174 6.69 7.58 15.11
N GLU A 175 6.57 8.21 16.28
CA GLU A 175 5.42 9.02 16.66
C GLU A 175 5.86 10.34 17.29
N TYR A 176 5.05 11.37 17.10
CA TYR A 176 5.26 12.69 17.72
C TYR A 176 4.38 12.84 18.95
N HIS A 177 5.00 13.00 20.12
CA HIS A 177 4.32 13.22 21.40
C HIS A 177 4.89 14.45 22.11
N ASP A 178 4.05 15.42 22.42
CA ASP A 178 4.36 16.58 23.25
C ASP A 178 5.67 17.32 22.89
N GLY A 179 5.90 17.53 21.60
CA GLY A 179 7.08 18.26 21.12
C GLY A 179 8.28 17.39 20.76
N ASN A 180 8.24 16.09 21.02
CA ASN A 180 9.35 15.16 20.81
C ASN A 180 8.96 14.01 19.86
N TYR A 181 9.93 13.53 19.11
CA TYR A 181 9.80 12.30 18.35
C TYR A 181 10.25 11.10 19.18
N VAL A 182 9.40 10.09 19.24
CA VAL A 182 9.65 8.85 19.97
C VAL A 182 9.71 7.71 18.96
N LEU A 183 10.80 6.93 18.97
CA LEU A 183 10.86 5.67 18.27
C LEU A 183 10.04 4.65 19.03
N THR A 184 9.05 4.06 18.39
CA THR A 184 8.30 2.93 18.94
C THR A 184 9.09 1.66 18.63
N ASN A 185 9.36 0.86 19.65
CA ASN A 185 9.95 -0.47 19.41
C ASN A 185 8.89 -1.35 18.73
N PRO A 186 9.19 -1.93 17.56
CA PRO A 186 8.30 -2.87 16.88
C PRO A 186 8.16 -4.18 17.67
#